data_80357226feab3fe5c5b4c0900c8da4b1
#
_entry.id   80357226feab3fe5c5b4c0900c8da4b1
#
_cell.length_a   1.000
_cell.length_b   1.000
_cell.length_c   1.000
_cell.angle_alpha   90.00
_cell.angle_beta   90.00
_cell.angle_gamma   90.00
#
_symmetry.space_group_name_H-M   'P 1'
#
loop_
_entity.id
_entity.type
_entity.pdbx_description
1 polymer ?
#
loop_
_entity_poly.entity_id
_entity_poly.type
_entity_poly.pdbx_seq_one_letter_code
_entity_poly.pdbx_strand_id
1 'polypeptide(L)'
;MRIAVVHPQTPFTRGGAETHTEALVAALKKAGHEAEEVVIAGKWYPATELVHQMAVWRSLDLAESNGLPIDMVIALKFPAYLVPHERKVVWLIHQHRSAYELWDHPEFADLSRQEEGPAVRDMVWRSDRIALGEAKRIFTNSQNVRDRLWSSIRLSSEVLYHPSPVVEALLPMEPGSYGDAIFYPSRLESLKRQSLVVEAMQHVTTPVRLILAGGGPDEPAIRDQIAKLGVGTRVQLAGRVPDERLYELYLGALGVYNGPFDEDYGYVTIEGYAAHRPVVTLTDAGGPLEFVADGETGL
;
A
#
# COMPACT_ATOMS: atom_id res chain seq x y z
N MET A 1 25.65 -10.93 -5.76
CA MET A 1 25.51 -9.54 -6.24
C MET A 1 25.29 -8.65 -5.04
N ARG A 2 25.77 -7.41 -5.12
CA ARG A 2 25.44 -6.34 -4.16
C ARG A 2 24.25 -5.54 -4.70
N ILE A 3 23.15 -5.54 -3.97
CA ILE A 3 21.87 -4.99 -4.42
C ILE A 3 21.38 -3.94 -3.43
N ALA A 4 21.12 -2.73 -3.91
CA ALA A 4 20.48 -1.68 -3.13
C ALA A 4 18.97 -1.68 -3.41
N VAL A 5 18.14 -1.86 -2.39
CA VAL A 5 16.69 -1.69 -2.46
C VAL A 5 16.35 -0.30 -1.96
N VAL A 6 15.77 0.54 -2.82
CA VAL A 6 15.63 1.96 -2.53
C VAL A 6 14.16 2.38 -2.42
N HIS A 7 13.82 3.11 -1.39
CA HIS A 7 12.49 3.71 -1.23
C HIS A 7 12.51 4.93 -0.29
N PRO A 8 11.55 5.87 -0.41
CA PRO A 8 11.36 6.91 0.58
C PRO A 8 10.54 6.36 1.75
N GLN A 9 10.84 6.80 2.95
CA GLN A 9 10.06 6.48 4.14
C GLN A 9 9.62 7.74 4.87
N THR A 10 8.33 7.84 5.16
CA THR A 10 7.85 8.87 6.07
C THR A 10 8.20 8.49 7.49
N PRO A 11 8.94 9.33 8.23
CA PRO A 11 9.32 9.05 9.61
C PRO A 11 8.09 8.69 10.47
N PHE A 12 8.27 7.73 11.37
CA PHE A 12 7.25 7.22 12.30
C PHE A 12 6.02 6.57 11.64
N THR A 13 6.00 6.45 10.31
CA THR A 13 4.94 5.78 9.56
C THR A 13 5.44 4.43 9.04
N ARG A 14 4.65 3.38 9.23
CA ARG A 14 4.92 2.04 8.70
C ARG A 14 3.65 1.50 8.04
N GLY A 15 3.81 0.87 6.90
CA GLY A 15 2.72 0.30 6.11
C GLY A 15 3.21 -0.79 5.16
N GLY A 16 2.38 -1.13 4.17
CA GLY A 16 2.67 -2.21 3.23
C GLY A 16 3.97 -2.03 2.42
N ALA A 17 4.35 -0.80 2.12
CA ALA A 17 5.59 -0.52 1.37
C ALA A 17 6.84 -0.89 2.18
N GLU A 18 6.90 -0.52 3.45
CA GLU A 18 7.99 -0.83 4.35
C GLU A 18 8.07 -2.35 4.60
N THR A 19 6.93 -2.99 4.83
CA THR A 19 6.82 -4.46 4.96
C THR A 19 7.33 -5.17 3.70
N HIS A 20 6.94 -4.71 2.52
CA HIS A 20 7.43 -5.26 1.25
C HIS A 20 8.94 -5.10 1.10
N THR A 21 9.50 -3.93 1.42
CA THR A 21 10.94 -3.68 1.32
C THR A 21 11.75 -4.63 2.20
N GLU A 22 11.36 -4.75 3.46
CA GLU A 22 12.03 -5.64 4.42
C GLU A 22 11.97 -7.10 3.96
N ALA A 23 10.80 -7.57 3.51
CA ALA A 23 10.63 -8.92 3.00
C ALA A 23 11.48 -9.17 1.74
N LEU A 24 11.55 -8.19 0.82
CA LEU A 24 12.39 -8.28 -0.38
C LEU A 24 13.88 -8.37 -0.01
N VAL A 25 14.37 -7.51 0.87
CA VAL A 25 15.78 -7.53 1.31
C VAL A 25 16.10 -8.88 1.98
N ALA A 26 15.21 -9.38 2.84
CA ALA A 26 15.38 -10.69 3.47
C ALA A 26 15.42 -11.83 2.45
N ALA A 27 14.54 -11.82 1.45
CA ALA A 27 14.51 -12.82 0.38
C ALA A 27 15.77 -12.78 -0.49
N LEU A 28 16.28 -11.59 -0.84
CA LEU A 28 17.53 -11.44 -1.58
C LEU A 28 18.73 -11.99 -0.79
N LYS A 29 18.81 -11.70 0.50
CA LYS A 29 19.85 -12.27 1.39
C LYS A 29 19.75 -13.79 1.46
N LYS A 30 18.55 -14.34 1.61
CA LYS A 30 18.31 -15.79 1.60
C LYS A 30 18.70 -16.44 0.27
N ALA A 31 18.56 -15.70 -0.85
CA ALA A 31 19.02 -16.15 -2.17
C ALA A 31 20.54 -16.00 -2.40
N GLY A 32 21.30 -15.61 -1.37
CA GLY A 32 22.77 -15.53 -1.41
C GLY A 32 23.30 -14.21 -2.00
N HIS A 33 22.48 -13.16 -2.03
CA HIS A 33 22.92 -11.82 -2.41
C HIS A 33 23.29 -10.98 -1.18
N GLU A 34 24.19 -10.04 -1.35
CA GLU A 34 24.43 -8.95 -0.42
C GLU A 34 23.42 -7.85 -0.73
N ALA A 35 22.40 -7.68 0.11
CA ALA A 35 21.31 -6.74 -0.15
C ALA A 35 21.11 -5.81 1.04
N GLU A 36 20.91 -4.53 0.75
CA GLU A 36 20.65 -3.51 1.75
C GLU A 36 19.53 -2.59 1.32
N GLU A 37 18.85 -2.05 2.31
CA GLU A 37 17.86 -1.01 2.16
C GLU A 37 18.52 0.36 2.19
N VAL A 38 18.25 1.20 1.18
CA VAL A 38 18.67 2.59 1.13
C VAL A 38 17.46 3.49 1.23
N VAL A 39 17.34 4.21 2.34
CA VAL A 39 16.16 4.98 2.71
C VAL A 39 16.47 6.45 2.82
N ILE A 40 15.62 7.28 2.23
CA ILE A 40 15.63 8.73 2.46
C ILE A 40 14.29 9.12 3.08
N ALA A 41 14.33 9.99 4.09
CA ALA A 41 13.13 10.52 4.71
C ALA A 41 12.23 11.21 3.68
N GLY A 42 11.00 10.72 3.53
CA GLY A 42 10.02 11.20 2.56
C GLY A 42 9.06 12.23 3.15
N LYS A 43 8.77 13.28 2.38
CA LYS A 43 7.76 14.29 2.68
C LYS A 43 7.10 14.73 1.38
N TRP A 44 5.76 14.86 1.36
CA TRP A 44 5.02 15.18 0.15
C TRP A 44 4.27 16.53 0.21
N TYR A 45 4.47 17.28 1.27
CA TYR A 45 3.84 18.59 1.47
C TYR A 45 4.84 19.60 2.08
N PRO A 46 4.77 20.87 1.73
CA PRO A 46 3.97 21.42 0.62
C PRO A 46 4.41 20.87 -0.75
N ALA A 47 3.67 21.14 -1.83
CA ALA A 47 3.93 20.60 -3.17
C ALA A 47 5.38 20.78 -3.63
N THR A 48 6.00 21.92 -3.31
CA THR A 48 7.41 22.21 -3.63
C THR A 48 8.39 21.21 -3.02
N GLU A 49 8.04 20.57 -1.91
CA GLU A 49 8.87 19.53 -1.28
C GLU A 49 9.01 18.30 -2.16
N LEU A 50 8.00 17.98 -2.98
CA LEU A 50 8.13 16.89 -3.97
C LEU A 50 9.27 17.16 -4.95
N VAL A 51 9.46 18.41 -5.37
CA VAL A 51 10.56 18.80 -6.27
C VAL A 51 11.91 18.60 -5.60
N HIS A 52 12.04 18.98 -4.33
CA HIS A 52 13.26 18.75 -3.55
C HIS A 52 13.54 17.24 -3.41
N GLN A 53 12.55 16.45 -3.08
CA GLN A 53 12.67 15.00 -2.99
C GLN A 53 13.10 14.37 -4.32
N MET A 54 12.51 14.82 -5.43
CA MET A 54 12.90 14.37 -6.77
C MET A 54 14.36 14.69 -7.08
N ALA A 55 14.81 15.92 -6.77
CA ALA A 55 16.19 16.34 -6.98
C ALA A 55 17.17 15.53 -6.12
N VAL A 56 16.85 15.28 -4.86
CA VAL A 56 17.67 14.44 -3.96
C VAL A 56 17.84 13.04 -4.55
N TRP A 57 16.76 12.35 -4.89
CA TRP A 57 16.83 11.00 -5.45
C TRP A 57 17.57 10.96 -6.79
N ARG A 58 17.38 11.97 -7.64
CA ARG A 58 18.07 12.05 -8.94
C ARG A 58 19.56 12.33 -8.83
N SER A 59 20.00 12.92 -7.74
CA SER A 59 21.43 13.25 -7.51
C SER A 59 22.22 12.16 -6.79
N LEU A 60 21.57 11.10 -6.31
CA LEU A 60 22.25 10.01 -5.64
C LEU A 60 23.14 9.23 -6.62
N ASP A 61 24.35 8.97 -6.18
CA ASP A 61 25.25 8.02 -6.82
C ASP A 61 25.25 6.71 -6.03
N LEU A 62 24.71 5.67 -6.63
CA LEU A 62 24.69 4.30 -6.10
C LEU A 62 25.46 3.33 -7.00
N ALA A 63 26.42 3.83 -7.79
CA ALA A 63 27.27 2.97 -8.62
C ALA A 63 28.23 2.14 -7.78
N GLU A 64 28.68 2.67 -6.64
CA GLU A 64 29.60 1.98 -5.74
C GLU A 64 29.39 2.40 -4.27
N SER A 65 29.93 1.62 -3.35
CA SER A 65 30.06 1.97 -1.94
C SER A 65 31.36 1.42 -1.39
N ASN A 66 32.20 2.30 -0.80
CA ASN A 66 33.52 1.97 -0.25
C ASN A 66 34.45 1.26 -1.26
N GLY A 67 34.44 1.72 -2.52
CA GLY A 67 35.27 1.16 -3.60
C GLY A 67 34.77 -0.19 -4.14
N LEU A 68 33.60 -0.65 -3.72
CA LEU A 68 32.99 -1.88 -4.23
C LEU A 68 31.72 -1.54 -5.04
N PRO A 69 31.57 -2.07 -6.26
CA PRO A 69 30.42 -1.77 -7.11
C PRO A 69 29.11 -2.24 -6.47
N ILE A 70 28.04 -1.47 -6.65
CA ILE A 70 26.67 -1.91 -6.44
C ILE A 70 26.18 -2.47 -7.78
N ASP A 71 25.88 -3.77 -7.80
CA ASP A 71 25.54 -4.48 -9.04
C ASP A 71 24.16 -4.14 -9.60
N MET A 72 23.22 -3.77 -8.74
CA MET A 72 21.83 -3.52 -9.10
C MET A 72 21.15 -2.59 -8.09
N VAL A 73 20.26 -1.75 -8.61
CA VAL A 73 19.30 -0.99 -7.79
C VAL A 73 17.90 -1.51 -8.08
N ILE A 74 17.14 -1.82 -7.02
CA ILE A 74 15.71 -2.12 -7.10
C ILE A 74 14.94 -0.98 -6.44
N ALA A 75 14.17 -0.23 -7.22
CA ALA A 75 13.41 0.92 -6.74
C ALA A 75 11.90 0.59 -6.66
N LEU A 76 11.24 1.02 -5.58
CA LEU A 76 9.88 0.54 -5.26
C LEU A 76 8.78 1.56 -5.49
N LYS A 77 8.97 2.82 -5.17
CA LYS A 77 7.92 3.85 -5.29
C LYS A 77 8.50 5.23 -5.56
N PHE A 78 7.64 6.16 -5.93
CA PHE A 78 8.00 7.58 -6.09
C PHE A 78 8.53 8.16 -4.77
N PRO A 79 9.60 8.97 -4.79
CA PRO A 79 10.44 9.33 -5.93
C PRO A 79 11.72 8.48 -6.07
N ALA A 80 11.86 7.37 -5.33
CA ALA A 80 13.09 6.57 -5.30
C ALA A 80 13.51 6.02 -6.67
N TYR A 81 12.57 5.71 -7.57
CA TYR A 81 12.93 5.24 -8.91
C TYR A 81 13.57 6.31 -9.80
N LEU A 82 13.64 7.57 -9.31
CA LEU A 82 14.38 8.62 -10.01
C LEU A 82 15.91 8.44 -9.91
N VAL A 83 16.40 7.61 -8.97
CA VAL A 83 17.83 7.33 -8.83
C VAL A 83 18.41 6.80 -10.16
N PRO A 84 19.54 7.35 -10.63
CA PRO A 84 20.23 6.82 -11.80
C PRO A 84 21.02 5.57 -11.41
N HIS A 85 20.97 4.53 -12.24
CA HIS A 85 21.82 3.35 -12.12
C HIS A 85 21.80 2.55 -13.43
N GLU A 86 22.94 2.02 -13.87
CA GLU A 86 23.02 1.26 -15.11
C GLU A 86 22.16 -0.01 -15.13
N ARG A 87 22.02 -0.66 -13.98
CA ARG A 87 21.21 -1.87 -13.79
C ARG A 87 20.05 -1.62 -12.83
N LYS A 88 19.27 -0.56 -13.14
CA LYS A 88 18.06 -0.22 -12.41
C LYS A 88 16.92 -1.17 -12.81
N VAL A 89 16.29 -1.76 -11.81
CA VAL A 89 15.00 -2.47 -11.90
C VAL A 89 14.00 -1.69 -11.06
N VAL A 90 12.78 -1.56 -11.54
CA VAL A 90 11.70 -0.96 -10.77
C VAL A 90 10.68 -2.05 -10.44
N TRP A 91 10.37 -2.22 -9.15
CA TRP A 91 9.22 -3.01 -8.72
C TRP A 91 8.19 -2.04 -8.14
N LEU A 92 7.42 -1.46 -9.04
CA LEU A 92 6.57 -0.31 -8.76
C LEU A 92 5.41 -0.68 -7.85
N ILE A 93 5.34 -0.04 -6.68
CA ILE A 93 4.18 -0.07 -5.79
C ILE A 93 3.16 0.95 -6.30
N HIS A 94 3.59 2.20 -6.52
CA HIS A 94 2.77 3.27 -7.13
C HIS A 94 3.66 4.44 -7.60
N GLN A 95 3.14 5.21 -8.54
CA GLN A 95 3.61 6.56 -8.86
C GLN A 95 3.12 7.55 -7.77
N HIS A 96 3.36 8.84 -7.93
CA HIS A 96 2.79 9.84 -7.01
C HIS A 96 1.30 10.05 -7.31
N ARG A 97 0.43 9.31 -6.62
CA ARG A 97 -1.01 9.18 -6.90
C ARG A 97 -1.73 10.52 -7.06
N SER A 98 -1.39 11.53 -6.25
CA SER A 98 -1.99 12.88 -6.35
C SER A 98 -1.63 13.63 -7.63
N ALA A 99 -0.60 13.19 -8.38
CA ALA A 99 -0.27 13.73 -9.69
C ALA A 99 -0.96 12.98 -10.84
N TYR A 100 -1.59 11.84 -10.57
CA TYR A 100 -2.22 10.94 -11.55
C TYR A 100 -3.70 10.72 -11.24
N GLU A 101 -4.08 9.52 -10.82
CA GLU A 101 -5.46 9.10 -10.65
C GLU A 101 -6.25 9.87 -9.57
N LEU A 102 -5.56 10.45 -8.59
CA LEU A 102 -6.21 11.27 -7.55
C LEU A 102 -6.23 12.77 -7.87
N TRP A 103 -5.70 13.20 -9.01
CA TRP A 103 -5.55 14.63 -9.33
C TRP A 103 -6.86 15.41 -9.28
N ASP A 104 -7.89 14.91 -9.94
CA ASP A 104 -9.21 15.55 -10.03
C ASP A 104 -10.24 14.90 -9.11
N HIS A 105 -9.81 14.04 -8.17
CA HIS A 105 -10.75 13.32 -7.32
C HIS A 105 -11.45 14.30 -6.34
N PRO A 106 -12.79 14.31 -6.25
CA PRO A 106 -13.52 15.30 -5.46
C PRO A 106 -13.17 15.28 -3.97
N GLU A 107 -12.86 14.10 -3.42
CA GLU A 107 -12.55 13.90 -2.01
C GLU A 107 -11.04 13.82 -1.75
N PHE A 108 -10.31 13.01 -2.54
CA PHE A 108 -8.92 12.64 -2.26
C PHE A 108 -7.88 13.48 -3.00
N ALA A 109 -8.29 14.45 -3.83
CA ALA A 109 -7.35 15.39 -4.44
C ALA A 109 -6.64 16.22 -3.37
N ASP A 110 -5.32 16.32 -3.49
CA ASP A 110 -4.46 17.12 -2.61
C ASP A 110 -3.59 18.07 -3.43
N LEU A 111 -2.74 17.53 -4.29
CA LEU A 111 -1.78 18.32 -5.07
C LEU A 111 -2.47 19.36 -5.96
N SER A 112 -3.61 19.02 -6.58
CA SER A 112 -4.35 19.95 -7.45
C SER A 112 -4.95 21.16 -6.72
N ARG A 113 -5.08 21.08 -5.40
CA ARG A 113 -5.60 22.15 -4.55
C ARG A 113 -4.52 23.14 -4.08
N GLN A 114 -3.25 22.84 -4.36
CA GLN A 114 -2.13 23.69 -4.00
C GLN A 114 -1.77 24.62 -5.18
N GLU A 115 -1.35 25.84 -4.89
CA GLU A 115 -1.06 26.86 -5.91
C GLU A 115 -0.02 26.38 -6.93
N GLU A 116 1.05 25.76 -6.45
CA GLU A 116 2.11 25.22 -7.29
C GLU A 116 1.79 23.82 -7.88
N GLY A 117 0.66 23.25 -7.50
CA GLY A 117 0.26 21.89 -7.85
C GLY A 117 0.37 21.55 -9.34
N PRO A 118 -0.17 22.38 -10.26
CA PRO A 118 -0.07 22.11 -11.70
C PRO A 118 1.38 22.06 -12.21
N ALA A 119 2.23 22.98 -11.76
CA ALA A 119 3.64 23.00 -12.14
C ALA A 119 4.41 21.77 -11.60
N VAL A 120 4.16 21.42 -10.35
CA VAL A 120 4.76 20.23 -9.71
C VAL A 120 4.29 18.94 -10.40
N ARG A 121 3.01 18.84 -10.76
CA ARG A 121 2.48 17.71 -11.53
C ARG A 121 3.23 17.51 -12.85
N ASP A 122 3.42 18.60 -13.61
CA ASP A 122 4.13 18.54 -14.89
C ASP A 122 5.60 18.08 -14.70
N MET A 123 6.25 18.54 -13.64
CA MET A 123 7.60 18.08 -13.28
C MET A 123 7.61 16.59 -12.91
N VAL A 124 6.65 16.10 -12.12
CA VAL A 124 6.52 14.67 -11.79
C VAL A 124 6.35 13.84 -13.08
N TRP A 125 5.43 14.23 -13.96
CA TRP A 125 5.17 13.50 -15.20
C TRP A 125 6.38 13.41 -16.13
N ARG A 126 7.13 14.52 -16.27
CA ARG A 126 8.36 14.53 -17.07
C ARG A 126 9.45 13.64 -16.48
N SER A 127 9.63 13.74 -15.15
CA SER A 127 10.65 12.96 -14.45
C SER A 127 10.34 11.47 -14.46
N ASP A 128 9.07 11.09 -14.28
CA ASP A 128 8.63 9.69 -14.33
C ASP A 128 8.89 9.07 -15.70
N ARG A 129 8.54 9.76 -16.78
CA ARG A 129 8.80 9.26 -18.15
C ARG A 129 10.27 8.98 -18.40
N ILE A 130 11.15 9.87 -17.93
CA ILE A 130 12.60 9.72 -18.07
C ILE A 130 13.07 8.57 -17.20
N ALA A 131 12.83 8.64 -15.91
CA ALA A 131 13.43 7.75 -14.93
C ALA A 131 12.92 6.31 -15.01
N LEU A 132 11.62 6.12 -15.26
CA LEU A 132 11.06 4.78 -15.48
C LEU A 132 11.50 4.22 -16.84
N GLY A 133 11.68 5.08 -17.86
CA GLY A 133 12.24 4.67 -19.16
C GLY A 133 13.70 4.23 -19.10
N GLU A 134 14.46 4.63 -18.09
CA GLU A 134 15.85 4.18 -17.85
C GLU A 134 15.93 2.77 -17.25
N ALA A 135 14.83 2.26 -16.70
CA ALA A 135 14.83 0.95 -16.03
C ALA A 135 15.04 -0.19 -17.04
N LYS A 136 15.86 -1.16 -16.69
CA LYS A 136 16.06 -2.37 -17.49
C LYS A 136 14.81 -3.26 -17.52
N ARG A 137 14.07 -3.28 -16.41
CA ARG A 137 12.76 -3.92 -16.26
C ARG A 137 11.89 -3.14 -15.30
N ILE A 138 10.59 -3.20 -15.55
CA ILE A 138 9.58 -2.65 -14.66
C ILE A 138 8.63 -3.79 -14.32
N PHE A 139 8.52 -4.08 -13.02
CA PHE A 139 7.47 -4.91 -12.44
C PHE A 139 6.47 -4.01 -11.71
N THR A 140 5.23 -4.43 -11.66
CA THR A 140 4.19 -3.80 -10.84
C THR A 140 3.65 -4.82 -9.85
N ASN A 141 3.29 -4.38 -8.66
CA ASN A 141 2.78 -5.27 -7.62
C ASN A 141 1.35 -5.77 -7.86
N SER A 142 0.67 -5.25 -8.89
CA SER A 142 -0.69 -5.64 -9.27
C SER A 142 -0.99 -5.32 -10.73
N GLN A 143 -2.09 -5.86 -11.26
CA GLN A 143 -2.62 -5.47 -12.56
C GLN A 143 -3.14 -4.03 -12.52
N ASN A 144 -3.78 -3.64 -11.41
CA ASN A 144 -4.25 -2.27 -11.22
C ASN A 144 -3.12 -1.24 -11.39
N VAL A 145 -1.98 -1.46 -10.75
CA VAL A 145 -0.81 -0.56 -10.92
C VAL A 145 -0.23 -0.63 -12.33
N ARG A 146 -0.19 -1.82 -12.97
CA ARG A 146 0.21 -1.96 -14.38
C ARG A 146 -0.67 -1.11 -15.29
N ASP A 147 -1.98 -1.18 -15.11
CA ASP A 147 -2.94 -0.51 -15.98
C ASP A 147 -2.91 1.02 -15.75
N ARG A 148 -2.69 1.48 -14.51
CA ARG A 148 -2.41 2.89 -14.21
C ARG A 148 -1.12 3.37 -14.88
N LEU A 149 -0.03 2.62 -14.79
CA LEU A 149 1.24 2.96 -15.43
C LEU A 149 1.08 3.07 -16.95
N TRP A 150 0.40 2.08 -17.55
CA TRP A 150 0.12 2.09 -18.99
C TRP A 150 -0.78 3.27 -19.39
N SER A 151 -1.86 3.52 -18.66
CA SER A 151 -2.79 4.60 -18.97
C SER A 151 -2.15 5.99 -18.86
N SER A 152 -1.28 6.20 -17.86
CA SER A 152 -0.67 7.49 -17.55
C SER A 152 0.49 7.86 -18.49
N ILE A 153 1.46 6.96 -18.68
CA ILE A 153 2.70 7.27 -19.40
C ILE A 153 3.07 6.27 -20.50
N ARG A 154 2.22 5.29 -20.78
CA ARG A 154 2.38 4.28 -21.84
C ARG A 154 3.63 3.42 -21.70
N LEU A 155 4.08 3.14 -20.49
CA LEU A 155 5.14 2.18 -20.24
C LEU A 155 4.55 0.81 -19.89
N SER A 156 5.09 -0.23 -20.51
CA SER A 156 4.74 -1.61 -20.22
C SER A 156 5.47 -2.11 -18.98
N SER A 157 4.83 -2.98 -18.22
CA SER A 157 5.41 -3.67 -17.08
C SER A 157 4.89 -5.09 -16.99
N GLU A 158 5.60 -5.93 -16.23
CA GLU A 158 5.18 -7.28 -15.87
C GLU A 158 4.57 -7.25 -14.46
N VAL A 159 3.45 -7.94 -14.27
CA VAL A 159 2.88 -8.06 -12.91
C VAL A 159 3.70 -9.08 -12.12
N LEU A 160 4.15 -8.67 -10.95
CA LEU A 160 4.87 -9.51 -10.00
C LEU A 160 4.27 -9.29 -8.61
N TYR A 161 3.37 -10.18 -8.22
CA TYR A 161 2.78 -10.14 -6.88
C TYR A 161 3.83 -10.46 -5.82
N HIS A 162 3.65 -9.92 -4.64
CA HIS A 162 4.54 -10.18 -3.51
C HIS A 162 3.76 -10.73 -2.31
N PRO A 163 4.33 -11.68 -1.56
CA PRO A 163 3.67 -12.22 -0.38
C PRO A 163 3.62 -11.19 0.75
N SER A 164 2.64 -11.35 1.65
CA SER A 164 2.64 -10.67 2.94
C SER A 164 3.27 -11.58 4.00
N PRO A 165 4.12 -11.07 4.90
CA PRO A 165 4.60 -11.84 6.06
C PRO A 165 3.45 -12.38 6.92
N VAL A 166 2.32 -11.67 6.99
CA VAL A 166 1.11 -12.13 7.68
C VAL A 166 0.54 -13.38 7.01
N VAL A 167 0.53 -13.44 5.67
CA VAL A 167 0.13 -14.64 4.93
C VAL A 167 1.03 -15.82 5.27
N GLU A 168 2.35 -15.63 5.29
CA GLU A 168 3.31 -16.69 5.64
C GLU A 168 3.09 -17.20 7.06
N ALA A 169 2.70 -16.33 7.99
CA ALA A 169 2.38 -16.71 9.36
C ALA A 169 1.04 -17.42 9.49
N LEU A 170 0.01 -17.01 8.75
CA LEU A 170 -1.33 -17.57 8.83
C LEU A 170 -1.47 -18.93 8.13
N LEU A 171 -0.78 -19.14 7.00
CA LEU A 171 -0.91 -20.38 6.20
C LEU A 171 -0.73 -21.69 6.98
N PRO A 172 0.20 -21.82 7.95
CA PRO A 172 0.34 -23.05 8.74
C PRO A 172 -0.66 -23.17 9.89
N MET A 173 -1.49 -22.14 10.14
CA MET A 173 -2.44 -22.12 11.26
C MET A 173 -3.77 -22.73 10.84
N GLU A 174 -4.35 -23.55 11.73
CA GLU A 174 -5.69 -24.07 11.51
C GLU A 174 -6.75 -22.97 11.68
N PRO A 175 -7.69 -22.82 10.74
CA PRO A 175 -8.75 -21.86 10.88
C PRO A 175 -9.65 -22.25 12.06
N GLY A 176 -9.91 -21.31 12.97
CA GLY A 176 -10.91 -21.46 14.00
C GLY A 176 -12.35 -21.51 13.43
N SER A 177 -13.32 -21.79 14.27
CA SER A 177 -14.73 -21.62 13.90
C SER A 177 -15.00 -20.15 13.53
N TYR A 178 -15.99 -19.92 12.65
CA TYR A 178 -16.44 -18.58 12.33
C TYR A 178 -16.94 -17.87 13.59
N GLY A 179 -16.42 -16.69 13.84
CA GLY A 179 -16.92 -15.80 14.89
C GLY A 179 -18.11 -14.95 14.41
N ASP A 180 -18.38 -13.89 15.13
CA ASP A 180 -19.49 -12.97 14.88
C ASP A 180 -19.04 -11.58 14.38
N ALA A 181 -17.75 -11.42 14.08
CA ALA A 181 -17.20 -10.12 13.72
C ALA A 181 -16.65 -10.09 12.28
N ILE A 182 -16.97 -9.02 11.56
CA ILE A 182 -16.22 -8.59 10.37
C ILE A 182 -14.97 -7.87 10.86
N PHE A 183 -13.82 -8.25 10.31
CA PHE A 183 -12.52 -7.71 10.69
C PHE A 183 -11.96 -6.80 9.60
N TYR A 184 -11.46 -5.63 9.97
CA TYR A 184 -10.79 -4.70 9.05
C TYR A 184 -9.51 -4.14 9.67
N PRO A 185 -8.37 -4.78 9.44
CA PRO A 185 -7.06 -4.24 9.80
C PRO A 185 -6.56 -3.27 8.73
N SER A 186 -6.41 -2.02 9.09
CA SER A 186 -5.80 -1.02 8.20
C SER A 186 -5.41 0.24 8.98
N ARG A 187 -4.56 1.08 8.38
CA ARG A 187 -4.39 2.45 8.88
C ARG A 187 -5.72 3.20 8.78
N LEU A 188 -6.04 3.98 9.79
CA LEU A 188 -7.27 4.79 9.81
C LEU A 188 -7.00 6.10 9.04
N GLU A 189 -7.25 6.07 7.74
CA GLU A 189 -7.02 7.16 6.80
C GLU A 189 -8.07 7.17 5.69
N SER A 190 -8.31 8.31 5.08
CA SER A 190 -9.42 8.56 4.16
C SER A 190 -9.51 7.57 3.01
N LEU A 191 -8.40 7.22 2.36
CA LEU A 191 -8.37 6.23 1.26
C LEU A 191 -8.77 4.82 1.69
N LYS A 192 -8.72 4.49 2.99
CA LYS A 192 -9.16 3.18 3.51
C LYS A 192 -10.66 3.14 3.83
N ARG A 193 -11.33 4.28 3.82
CA ARG A 193 -12.79 4.42 3.88
C ARG A 193 -13.48 3.64 5.02
N GLN A 194 -12.88 3.63 6.21
CA GLN A 194 -13.52 3.02 7.38
C GLN A 194 -14.89 3.63 7.69
N SER A 195 -15.09 4.91 7.36
CA SER A 195 -16.37 5.60 7.51
C SER A 195 -17.51 4.90 6.80
N LEU A 196 -17.28 4.31 5.60
CA LEU A 196 -18.32 3.59 4.85
C LEU A 196 -18.77 2.31 5.57
N VAL A 197 -17.84 1.50 6.05
CA VAL A 197 -18.23 0.26 6.76
C VAL A 197 -18.85 0.56 8.13
N VAL A 198 -18.42 1.64 8.80
CA VAL A 198 -19.08 2.10 10.04
C VAL A 198 -20.51 2.55 9.75
N GLU A 199 -20.74 3.30 8.67
CA GLU A 199 -22.08 3.70 8.24
C GLU A 199 -22.95 2.49 7.89
N ALA A 200 -22.41 1.52 7.16
CA ALA A 200 -23.09 0.29 6.80
C ALA A 200 -23.62 -0.49 8.02
N MET A 201 -22.96 -0.38 9.18
CA MET A 201 -23.39 -1.06 10.41
C MET A 201 -24.77 -0.61 10.92
N GLN A 202 -25.28 0.56 10.51
CA GLN A 202 -26.67 0.97 10.82
C GLN A 202 -27.70 0.07 10.15
N HIS A 203 -27.37 -0.47 8.99
CA HIS A 203 -28.27 -1.26 8.14
C HIS A 203 -28.14 -2.77 8.39
N VAL A 204 -27.12 -3.20 9.14
CA VAL A 204 -26.92 -4.61 9.51
C VAL A 204 -27.94 -5.01 10.57
N THR A 205 -28.82 -5.93 10.25
CA THR A 205 -29.91 -6.43 11.15
C THR A 205 -29.52 -7.68 11.93
N THR A 206 -28.47 -8.38 11.50
CA THR A 206 -27.93 -9.55 12.19
C THR A 206 -27.00 -9.15 13.34
N PRO A 207 -26.74 -10.03 14.33
CA PRO A 207 -25.89 -9.72 15.47
C PRO A 207 -24.39 -9.72 15.14
N VAL A 208 -24.03 -9.19 13.96
CA VAL A 208 -22.64 -9.08 13.51
C VAL A 208 -21.99 -7.84 14.10
N ARG A 209 -20.74 -7.97 14.54
CA ARG A 209 -19.88 -6.90 15.01
C ARG A 209 -18.88 -6.47 13.92
N LEU A 210 -18.30 -5.29 14.07
CA LEU A 210 -17.20 -4.79 13.26
C LEU A 210 -16.00 -4.50 14.18
N ILE A 211 -14.83 -5.01 13.84
CA ILE A 211 -13.58 -4.74 14.53
C ILE A 211 -12.63 -4.03 13.58
N LEU A 212 -12.32 -2.77 13.88
CA LEU A 212 -11.33 -1.98 13.16
C LEU A 212 -10.01 -2.02 13.95
N ALA A 213 -8.95 -2.58 13.36
CA ALA A 213 -7.63 -2.63 13.98
C ALA A 213 -6.64 -1.75 13.19
N GLY A 214 -5.94 -0.90 13.90
CA GLY A 214 -4.99 0.06 13.37
C GLY A 214 -5.13 1.41 14.06
N GLY A 215 -4.32 2.36 13.65
CA GLY A 215 -4.39 3.75 14.08
C GLY A 215 -4.16 4.67 12.88
N GLY A 216 -4.49 5.93 13.00
CA GLY A 216 -4.30 6.91 11.95
C GLY A 216 -4.99 8.24 12.22
N PRO A 217 -4.80 9.22 11.32
CA PRO A 217 -5.32 10.58 11.53
C PRO A 217 -6.86 10.63 11.61
N ASP A 218 -7.57 9.68 10.98
CA ASP A 218 -9.04 9.69 10.92
C ASP A 218 -9.69 9.02 12.15
N GLU A 219 -8.89 8.48 13.09
CA GLU A 219 -9.45 7.82 14.30
C GLU A 219 -10.43 8.70 15.08
N PRO A 220 -10.16 10.00 15.37
CA PRO A 220 -11.11 10.86 16.06
C PRO A 220 -12.44 10.98 15.30
N ALA A 221 -12.40 11.21 13.98
CA ALA A 221 -13.58 11.36 13.15
C ALA A 221 -14.42 10.06 13.09
N ILE A 222 -13.75 8.90 13.01
CA ILE A 222 -14.41 7.58 13.03
C ILE A 222 -15.07 7.35 14.40
N ARG A 223 -14.42 7.71 15.49
CA ARG A 223 -14.96 7.60 16.85
C ARG A 223 -16.22 8.45 17.02
N ASP A 224 -16.18 9.70 16.55
CA ASP A 224 -17.33 10.61 16.56
C ASP A 224 -18.49 10.07 15.70
N GLN A 225 -18.18 9.51 14.52
CA GLN A 225 -19.17 8.89 13.67
C GLN A 225 -19.86 7.69 14.37
N ILE A 226 -19.11 6.79 14.98
CA ILE A 226 -19.63 5.65 15.76
C ILE A 226 -20.61 6.11 16.82
N ALA A 227 -20.24 7.15 17.57
CA ALA A 227 -21.09 7.73 18.61
C ALA A 227 -22.37 8.36 18.04
N LYS A 228 -22.23 9.17 16.98
CA LYS A 228 -23.35 9.85 16.31
C LYS A 228 -24.35 8.86 15.71
N LEU A 229 -23.87 7.75 15.16
CA LEU A 229 -24.71 6.73 14.55
C LEU A 229 -25.30 5.73 15.57
N GLY A 230 -24.85 5.79 16.83
CA GLY A 230 -25.34 4.89 17.88
C GLY A 230 -24.94 3.43 17.71
N VAL A 231 -23.87 3.15 16.93
CA VAL A 231 -23.42 1.78 16.63
C VAL A 231 -22.28 1.29 17.55
N GLY A 232 -21.96 2.04 18.61
CA GLY A 232 -20.84 1.76 19.52
C GLY A 232 -20.88 0.42 20.23
N THR A 233 -22.03 -0.21 20.38
CA THR A 233 -22.13 -1.56 20.94
C THR A 233 -21.71 -2.66 19.97
N ARG A 234 -21.62 -2.35 18.68
CA ARG A 234 -21.29 -3.31 17.60
C ARG A 234 -20.00 -2.97 16.84
N VAL A 235 -19.48 -1.76 17.00
CA VAL A 235 -18.24 -1.31 16.32
C VAL A 235 -17.16 -1.09 17.36
N GLN A 236 -16.07 -1.83 17.24
CA GLN A 236 -14.91 -1.76 18.12
C GLN A 236 -13.72 -1.15 17.38
N LEU A 237 -13.14 -0.11 17.94
CA LEU A 237 -11.80 0.39 17.59
C LEU A 237 -10.78 -0.33 18.47
N ALA A 238 -10.05 -1.30 17.91
CA ALA A 238 -9.08 -2.10 18.64
C ALA A 238 -7.71 -1.41 18.79
N GLY A 239 -7.51 -0.29 18.07
CA GLY A 239 -6.20 0.34 17.99
C GLY A 239 -5.17 -0.53 17.28
N ARG A 240 -3.89 -0.21 17.45
CA ARG A 240 -2.80 -1.07 16.97
C ARG A 240 -2.71 -2.30 17.85
N VAL A 241 -2.72 -3.46 17.23
CA VAL A 241 -2.61 -4.77 17.91
C VAL A 241 -1.28 -5.44 17.59
N PRO A 242 -0.69 -6.22 18.50
CA PRO A 242 0.48 -7.04 18.19
C PRO A 242 0.12 -8.18 17.22
N ASP A 243 1.14 -8.77 16.59
CA ASP A 243 0.96 -9.75 15.51
C ASP A 243 0.16 -10.97 15.96
N GLU A 244 0.40 -11.49 17.16
CA GLU A 244 -0.35 -12.64 17.70
C GLU A 244 -1.86 -12.31 17.77
N ARG A 245 -2.19 -11.10 18.23
CA ARG A 245 -3.57 -10.66 18.30
C ARG A 245 -4.17 -10.41 16.91
N LEU A 246 -3.37 -9.93 15.96
CA LEU A 246 -3.77 -9.76 14.57
C LEU A 246 -4.17 -11.11 13.96
N TYR A 247 -3.36 -12.15 14.16
CA TYR A 247 -3.64 -13.49 13.66
C TYR A 247 -4.91 -14.09 14.29
N GLU A 248 -5.08 -13.95 15.61
CA GLU A 248 -6.30 -14.38 16.30
C GLU A 248 -7.55 -13.71 15.71
N LEU A 249 -7.47 -12.40 15.43
CA LEU A 249 -8.59 -11.65 14.86
C LEU A 249 -8.92 -12.10 13.44
N TYR A 250 -7.92 -12.36 12.60
CA TYR A 250 -8.13 -12.96 11.28
C TYR A 250 -8.77 -14.34 11.38
N LEU A 251 -8.18 -15.25 12.17
CA LEU A 251 -8.63 -16.63 12.30
C LEU A 251 -10.01 -16.76 12.98
N GLY A 252 -10.38 -15.80 13.82
CA GLY A 252 -11.67 -15.77 14.51
C GLY A 252 -12.74 -14.92 13.83
N ALA A 253 -12.46 -14.30 12.69
CA ALA A 253 -13.42 -13.46 11.99
C ALA A 253 -14.56 -14.28 11.34
N LEU A 254 -15.72 -13.64 11.14
CA LEU A 254 -16.78 -14.10 10.24
C LEU A 254 -16.36 -13.90 8.78
N GLY A 255 -15.73 -12.77 8.52
CA GLY A 255 -15.19 -12.37 7.23
C GLY A 255 -14.28 -11.16 7.40
N VAL A 256 -13.55 -10.81 6.36
CA VAL A 256 -12.63 -9.66 6.32
C VAL A 256 -13.22 -8.60 5.39
N TYR A 257 -13.27 -7.36 5.84
CA TYR A 257 -13.61 -6.25 4.97
C TYR A 257 -12.33 -5.57 4.47
N ASN A 258 -12.26 -5.32 3.17
CA ASN A 258 -11.19 -4.55 2.54
C ASN A 258 -11.75 -3.68 1.42
N GLY A 259 -12.31 -2.53 1.77
CA GLY A 259 -12.96 -1.60 0.84
C GLY A 259 -12.25 -0.24 0.69
N PRO A 260 -10.94 -0.20 0.42
CA PRO A 260 -10.23 1.05 0.16
C PRO A 260 -10.67 1.67 -1.18
N PHE A 261 -10.28 2.92 -1.44
CA PHE A 261 -10.43 3.52 -2.75
C PHE A 261 -9.20 3.22 -3.61
N ASP A 262 -9.42 2.50 -4.71
CA ASP A 262 -8.42 2.25 -5.75
C ASP A 262 -7.04 1.84 -5.16
N GLU A 263 -7.02 0.80 -4.34
CA GLU A 263 -5.81 0.28 -3.67
C GLU A 263 -4.81 -0.26 -4.68
N ASP A 264 -3.53 -0.14 -4.37
CA ASP A 264 -2.47 -0.62 -5.24
C ASP A 264 -2.46 -2.15 -5.34
N TYR A 265 -2.49 -2.86 -4.19
CA TYR A 265 -2.45 -4.32 -4.13
C TYR A 265 -3.51 -4.92 -3.19
N GLY A 266 -3.51 -4.50 -1.92
CA GLY A 266 -4.51 -4.93 -0.94
C GLY A 266 -4.13 -6.19 -0.16
N TYR A 267 -3.05 -6.12 0.62
CA TYR A 267 -2.61 -7.20 1.51
C TYR A 267 -3.73 -7.83 2.33
N VAL A 268 -4.63 -7.01 2.87
CA VAL A 268 -5.75 -7.47 3.71
C VAL A 268 -6.61 -8.53 3.02
N THR A 269 -6.75 -8.46 1.68
CA THR A 269 -7.50 -9.47 0.91
C THR A 269 -6.81 -10.84 0.97
N ILE A 270 -5.53 -10.89 0.65
CA ILE A 270 -4.78 -12.16 0.64
C ILE A 270 -4.54 -12.70 2.05
N GLU A 271 -4.44 -11.83 3.05
CA GLU A 271 -4.35 -12.19 4.46
C GLU A 271 -5.67 -12.80 4.95
N GLY A 272 -6.82 -12.23 4.53
CA GLY A 272 -8.13 -12.82 4.78
C GLY A 272 -8.24 -14.24 4.21
N TYR A 273 -7.78 -14.45 2.99
CA TYR A 273 -7.77 -15.79 2.38
C TYR A 273 -6.82 -16.77 3.06
N ALA A 274 -5.64 -16.31 3.47
CA ALA A 274 -4.71 -17.14 4.24
C ALA A 274 -5.31 -17.59 5.59
N ALA A 275 -6.22 -16.78 6.17
CA ALA A 275 -6.99 -17.13 7.35
C ALA A 275 -8.27 -17.93 7.03
N HIS A 276 -8.50 -18.34 5.80
CA HIS A 276 -9.73 -19.02 5.33
C HIS A 276 -11.01 -18.22 5.60
N ARG A 277 -10.94 -16.88 5.42
CA ARG A 277 -12.09 -15.99 5.60
C ARG A 277 -12.52 -15.37 4.28
N PRO A 278 -13.83 -15.31 3.98
CA PRO A 278 -14.32 -14.60 2.82
C PRO A 278 -14.02 -13.10 2.97
N VAL A 279 -13.81 -12.44 1.83
CA VAL A 279 -13.49 -11.01 1.80
C VAL A 279 -14.64 -10.23 1.20
N VAL A 280 -15.03 -9.15 1.87
CA VAL A 280 -15.98 -8.17 1.36
C VAL A 280 -15.21 -6.96 0.89
N THR A 281 -15.41 -6.56 -0.36
CA THR A 281 -14.75 -5.40 -0.96
C THR A 281 -15.75 -4.49 -1.68
N LEU A 282 -15.24 -3.47 -2.35
CA LEU A 282 -16.05 -2.50 -3.10
C LEU A 282 -15.64 -2.50 -4.58
N THR A 283 -16.58 -2.19 -5.47
CA THR A 283 -16.37 -2.23 -6.94
C THR A 283 -15.31 -1.26 -7.45
N ASP A 284 -14.84 -0.33 -6.62
CA ASP A 284 -13.81 0.65 -6.91
C ASP A 284 -12.55 0.48 -6.02
N ALA A 285 -12.41 -0.72 -5.42
CA ALA A 285 -11.31 -1.00 -4.49
C ALA A 285 -9.93 -1.17 -5.17
N GLY A 286 -9.88 -1.32 -6.48
CA GLY A 286 -8.62 -1.48 -7.24
C GLY A 286 -8.02 -2.88 -7.08
N GLY A 287 -6.77 -2.99 -6.60
CA GLY A 287 -6.03 -4.25 -6.46
C GLY A 287 -6.78 -5.40 -5.77
N PRO A 288 -7.56 -5.19 -4.71
CA PRO A 288 -8.41 -6.23 -4.12
C PRO A 288 -9.31 -6.97 -5.11
N LEU A 289 -9.80 -6.28 -6.15
CA LEU A 289 -10.68 -6.86 -7.18
C LEU A 289 -9.99 -7.91 -8.06
N GLU A 290 -8.67 -7.99 -8.03
CA GLU A 290 -7.92 -9.02 -8.74
C GLU A 290 -8.08 -10.41 -8.09
N PHE A 291 -8.49 -10.44 -6.84
CA PHE A 291 -8.54 -11.66 -6.02
C PHE A 291 -9.96 -12.02 -5.59
N VAL A 292 -10.86 -11.02 -5.47
CA VAL A 292 -12.24 -11.25 -5.01
C VAL A 292 -13.11 -11.55 -6.22
N ALA A 293 -13.61 -12.80 -6.28
CA ALA A 293 -14.65 -13.23 -7.22
C ALA A 293 -15.99 -13.21 -6.49
N ASP A 294 -16.92 -12.36 -6.97
CA ASP A 294 -18.24 -12.14 -6.36
C ASP A 294 -19.04 -13.43 -6.25
N GLY A 295 -19.52 -13.74 -5.06
CA GLY A 295 -20.26 -14.96 -4.75
C GLY A 295 -19.43 -16.26 -4.66
N GLU A 296 -18.13 -16.22 -4.95
CA GLU A 296 -17.23 -17.39 -4.90
C GLU A 296 -16.19 -17.28 -3.78
N THR A 297 -15.36 -16.25 -3.81
CA THR A 297 -14.30 -16.05 -2.82
C THR A 297 -14.59 -14.88 -1.88
N GLY A 298 -15.63 -14.09 -2.18
CA GLY A 298 -16.06 -12.93 -1.40
C GLY A 298 -17.28 -12.24 -2.03
N LEU A 299 -17.46 -10.99 -1.66
CA LEU A 299 -18.54 -10.12 -2.15
C LEU A 299 -17.98 -8.76 -2.52
#